data_fab84c8079417bee100ae87db8daac8e
#
_entry.id   fab84c8079417bee100ae87db8daac8e
#
_cell.length_a   1.000
_cell.length_b   1.000
_cell.length_c   1.000
_cell.angle_alpha   90.00
_cell.angle_beta   90.00
_cell.angle_gamma   90.00
#
_symmetry.space_group_name_H-M   'P 1'
#
loop_
_entity.id
_entity.type
_entity.pdbx_description
1 polymer ?
#
loop_
_entity_poly.entity_id
_entity_poly.type
_entity_poly.pdbx_seq_one_letter_code
_entity_poly.pdbx_strand_id
1 'polypeptide(L)' 'MEIDNELDIEIFQTLNQIKRTEEIIRFHQSQEEISELAVLQYRRMKEDLSSQLAELLSRYSLDVKISPSFVLAA' A
#
# COMPACT_ATOMS: atom_id res chain seq x y z
N MET A 1 1.16 -10.38 -19.63
CA MET A 1 1.90 -10.83 -18.46
C MET A 1 1.16 -11.97 -17.80
N GLU A 2 1.80 -13.08 -17.62
CA GLU A 2 1.16 -14.23 -16.99
C GLU A 2 1.29 -14.13 -15.47
N ILE A 3 0.20 -14.36 -14.77
CA ILE A 3 0.19 -14.36 -13.31
C ILE A 3 0.26 -15.80 -12.83
N ASP A 4 1.37 -16.44 -13.09
CA ASP A 4 1.66 -17.79 -12.63
C ASP A 4 2.90 -17.85 -11.74
N ASN A 5 3.52 -16.72 -11.53
CA ASN A 5 4.72 -16.57 -10.73
C ASN A 5 4.33 -16.13 -9.32
N GLU A 6 4.93 -16.74 -8.30
CA GLU A 6 4.66 -16.39 -6.90
C GLU A 6 4.92 -14.91 -6.62
N LEU A 7 5.93 -14.33 -7.25
CA LEU A 7 6.25 -12.92 -7.08
C LEU A 7 5.11 -12.03 -7.60
N ASP A 8 4.55 -12.36 -8.75
CA ASP A 8 3.42 -11.62 -9.31
C ASP A 8 2.20 -11.67 -8.38
N ILE A 9 1.95 -12.84 -7.81
CA ILE A 9 0.85 -13.05 -6.88
C ILE A 9 1.06 -12.22 -5.62
N GLU A 10 2.26 -12.23 -5.06
CA GLU A 10 2.57 -11.46 -3.87
C GLU A 10 2.41 -9.96 -4.10
N ILE A 11 2.87 -9.47 -5.24
CA ILE A 11 2.72 -8.05 -5.60
C ILE A 11 1.24 -7.70 -5.67
N PHE A 12 0.45 -8.52 -6.34
CA PHE A 12 -0.98 -8.28 -6.50
C PHE A 12 -1.70 -8.29 -5.15
N GLN A 13 -1.37 -9.26 -4.30
CA GLN A 13 -1.96 -9.35 -2.95
C GLN A 13 -1.58 -8.14 -2.10
N THR A 14 -0.33 -7.69 -2.18
CA THR A 14 0.13 -6.53 -1.43
C THR A 14 -0.60 -5.27 -1.87
N LEU A 15 -0.78 -5.08 -3.18
CA LEU A 15 -1.55 -3.97 -3.70
C LEU A 15 -2.99 -3.98 -3.19
N ASN A 16 -3.62 -5.15 -3.17
CA ASN A 16 -4.98 -5.28 -2.64
C ASN A 16 -5.06 -4.94 -1.16
N GLN A 17 -4.07 -5.35 -0.39
CA GLN A 17 -4.01 -5.04 1.04
C GLN A 17 -3.85 -3.54 1.28
N ILE A 18 -3.01 -2.88 0.48
CA ILE A 18 -2.85 -1.42 0.56
C ILE A 18 -4.18 -0.73 0.26
N LYS A 19 -4.86 -1.15 -0.78
CA LYS A 19 -6.16 -0.59 -1.16
C LYS A 19 -7.18 -0.74 -0.05
N ARG A 20 -7.27 -1.93 0.55
CA ARG A 20 -8.19 -2.18 1.66
C ARG A 20 -7.84 -1.34 2.87
N THR A 21 -6.55 -1.19 3.16
CA THR A 21 -6.10 -0.38 4.29
C THR A 21 -6.49 1.08 4.10
N GLU A 22 -6.36 1.60 2.89
CA GLU A 22 -6.82 2.96 2.57
C GLU A 22 -8.32 3.12 2.76
N GLU A 23 -9.10 2.14 2.35
CA GLU A 23 -10.56 2.16 2.52
C GLU A 23 -10.93 2.17 4.01
N ILE A 24 -10.24 1.40 4.82
CA ILE A 24 -10.45 1.36 6.27
C ILE A 24 -10.10 2.71 6.89
N ILE A 25 -8.99 3.32 6.48
CA ILE A 25 -8.59 4.64 6.97
C ILE A 25 -9.69 5.66 6.66
N ARG A 26 -10.17 5.69 5.42
CA ARG A 26 -11.25 6.59 5.03
C ARG A 26 -12.51 6.37 5.83
N PHE A 27 -12.85 5.10 6.07
CA PHE A 27 -14.01 4.75 6.88
C PHE A 27 -13.90 5.35 8.28
N HIS A 28 -12.75 5.16 8.94
CA HIS A 28 -12.55 5.69 10.29
C HIS A 28 -12.55 7.22 10.31
N GLN A 29 -12.01 7.84 9.27
CA GLN A 29 -12.00 9.31 9.18
C GLN A 29 -13.38 9.91 8.94
N SER A 30 -14.31 9.13 8.40
CA SER A 30 -15.67 9.58 8.13
C SER A 30 -16.62 9.44 9.31
N GLN A 31 -16.19 8.82 10.40
CA GLN A 31 -17.02 8.66 11.60
C GLN A 31 -17.11 9.97 12.39
N GLU A 32 -18.21 10.15 13.11
CA GLU A 32 -18.38 11.31 13.99
C GLU A 32 -17.29 11.38 15.04
N GLU A 33 -16.97 10.24 15.63
CA GLU A 33 -15.85 10.14 16.54
C GLU A 33 -14.69 9.45 15.83
N ILE A 34 -13.69 10.24 15.47
CA ILE A 34 -12.51 9.72 14.79
C ILE A 34 -11.59 9.11 15.84
N SER A 35 -11.31 7.82 15.69
CA SER A 35 -10.30 7.16 16.50
C SER A 35 -8.92 7.45 15.91
N GLU A 36 -8.23 8.42 16.47
CA GLU A 36 -6.90 8.78 16.02
C GLU A 36 -5.92 7.60 16.13
N LEU A 37 -6.07 6.80 17.19
CA LEU A 37 -5.22 5.63 17.38
C LEU A 37 -5.43 4.60 16.26
N ALA A 38 -6.69 4.34 15.90
CA ALA A 38 -6.99 3.41 14.83
C ALA A 38 -6.43 3.90 13.49
N VAL A 39 -6.63 5.18 13.18
CA VAL A 39 -6.09 5.78 11.95
C VAL A 39 -4.57 5.67 11.91
N LEU A 40 -3.91 5.96 13.03
CA LEU A 40 -2.46 5.88 13.13
C LEU A 40 -1.96 4.46 12.89
N GLN A 41 -2.63 3.47 13.49
CA GLN A 41 -2.26 2.07 13.31
C GLN A 41 -2.40 1.62 11.86
N TYR A 42 -3.49 1.99 11.20
CA TYR A 42 -3.71 1.62 9.79
C TYR A 42 -2.77 2.35 8.85
N ARG A 43 -2.41 3.59 9.16
CA ARG A 43 -1.38 4.30 8.38
C ARG A 43 -0.04 3.62 8.49
N ARG A 44 0.31 3.13 9.67
CA ARG A 44 1.56 2.37 9.86
C ARG A 44 1.52 1.08 9.06
N MET A 45 0.40 0.36 9.07
CA MET A 45 0.23 -0.84 8.26
C MET A 45 0.40 -0.52 6.77
N LYS A 46 -0.16 0.58 6.31
CA LYS A 46 -0.03 1.01 4.93
C LYS A 46 1.42 1.29 4.57
N GLU A 47 2.16 1.95 5.45
CA GLU A 47 3.59 2.21 5.24
C GLU A 47 4.39 0.92 5.14
N ASP A 48 4.12 -0.04 6.03
CA ASP A 48 4.79 -1.33 6.02
C ASP A 48 4.47 -2.09 4.72
N LEU A 49 3.23 -2.08 4.29
CA LEU A 49 2.82 -2.72 3.05
C LEU A 49 3.45 -2.03 1.83
N SER A 50 3.56 -0.71 1.85
CA SER A 50 4.20 0.04 0.78
C SER A 50 5.69 -0.28 0.68
N SER A 51 6.36 -0.43 1.82
CA SER A 51 7.76 -0.85 1.86
C SER A 51 7.93 -2.27 1.33
N GLN A 52 7.02 -3.16 1.70
CA GLN A 52 7.01 -4.52 1.21
C GLN A 52 6.80 -4.56 -0.31
N LEU A 53 5.90 -3.74 -0.82
CA LEU A 53 5.66 -3.63 -2.25
C LEU A 53 6.88 -3.15 -2.99
N ALA A 54 7.57 -2.13 -2.46
CA ALA A 54 8.79 -1.61 -3.07
C ALA A 54 9.87 -2.70 -3.15
N GLU A 55 10.00 -3.50 -2.09
CA GLU A 55 10.94 -4.62 -2.08
C GLU A 55 10.57 -5.68 -3.13
N LEU A 56 9.29 -6.03 -3.22
CA LEU A 56 8.82 -6.99 -4.22
C LEU A 56 9.07 -6.49 -5.65
N LEU A 57 8.82 -5.21 -5.89
CA LEU A 57 9.05 -4.61 -7.20
C LEU A 57 10.54 -4.57 -7.56
N SER A 58 11.41 -4.42 -6.57
CA SER A 58 12.85 -4.42 -6.82
C SER A 58 13.34 -5.78 -7.31
N ARG A 59 12.64 -6.86 -6.95
CA ARG A 59 12.96 -8.20 -7.45
C ARG A 59 12.71 -8.35 -8.96
N TYR A 60 11.88 -7.46 -9.52
CA TYR A 60 11.69 -7.37 -10.97
C TYR A 60 12.71 -6.44 -11.63
N SER A 61 13.68 -5.97 -10.89
CA SER A 61 14.64 -4.97 -11.36
C SER A 61 13.96 -3.64 -11.72
N LEU A 62 12.83 -3.38 -11.07
CA LEU A 62 12.13 -2.11 -11.22
C LEU A 62 12.53 -1.19 -10.08
N ASP A 63 13.13 -0.07 -10.44
CA ASP A 63 13.55 0.93 -9.47
C ASP A 63 12.42 1.94 -9.28
N VAL A 64 11.51 1.63 -8.36
CA VAL A 64 10.35 2.47 -8.09
C VAL A 64 10.54 3.16 -6.75
N LYS A 65 10.52 4.49 -6.78
CA LYS A 65 10.53 5.31 -5.58
C LYS A 65 9.11 5.76 -5.29
N ILE A 66 8.56 5.27 -4.19
CA ILE A 66 7.22 5.64 -3.77
C ILE A 66 7.31 6.91 -2.91
N SER A 67 7.00 8.04 -3.49
CA SER A 67 7.01 9.31 -2.78
C SER A 67 5.85 10.18 -3.28
N PRO A 68 5.40 11.17 -2.49
CA PRO A 68 4.34 12.08 -2.94
C PRO A 68 4.69 12.81 -4.24
N SER A 69 5.94 13.19 -4.42
CA SER A 69 6.38 13.88 -5.62
C SER A 69 6.28 13.01 -6.86
N PHE A 70 6.41 11.71 -6.71
CA PHE A 70 6.23 10.77 -7.82
C PHE A 70 4.81 10.84 -8.38
N VAL A 71 3.82 10.90 -7.51
CA VAL A 71 2.42 10.97 -7.91
C VAL A 71 2.13 12.26 -8.65
N LEU A 72 2.73 13.35 -8.22
CA LEU A 72 2.51 14.67 -8.83
C LEU A 72 3.21 14.82 -10.18
N ALA A 73 4.25 14.03 -10.42
CA ALA A 73 4.99 14.08 -11.67
C ALA A 73 4.27 13.37 -12.81
N ALA A 74 3.25 12.62 -12.52
CA ALA A 74 2.54 11.84 -13.52
C ALA A 74 1.62 12.70 -14.39
#